data_d22e0dac017fa7eaf026054924f4fc13
#
_entry.id   d22e0dac017fa7eaf026054924f4fc13
#
_cell.length_a   1.000
_cell.length_b   1.000
_cell.length_c   1.000
_cell.angle_alpha   90.00
_cell.angle_beta   90.00
_cell.angle_gamma   90.00
#
_symmetry.space_group_name_H-M   'P 1'
#
loop_
_entity.id
_entity.type
_entity.pdbx_description
1 polymer ?
#
loop_
_entity_poly.entity_id
_entity_poly.type
_entity_poly.pdbx_seq_one_letter_code
_entity_poly.pdbx_strand_id
1 'polypeptide(L)'
;ASARQMLALDSPFSGRCFEGEISTSPSSIDASTLHMIGIEPEIAVRIGKDLAPSKDWQTADVIDHIDAVMPAIEIVESRFSTWPLMGFLSAIADNGVHRHLVLGEPVQDWSAGAVERTQVTLTANGETVREGVAANVDGGPFGVVAWLANHLNAMGTTLAAGEIVTTGVMTDIYDSAPDEELVAQYTLPGIVKLQVTSS
;
A
#
# COMPACT_ATOMS: atom_id res chain seq x y z
N ALA A 1 2.47 -8.41 11.68
CA ALA A 1 1.11 -8.97 11.49
C ALA A 1 0.38 -8.09 10.49
N SER A 2 -0.41 -8.68 9.57
CA SER A 2 -1.24 -7.90 8.64
C SER A 2 -2.29 -7.08 9.41
N ALA A 3 -2.76 -5.95 8.83
CA ALA A 3 -3.85 -5.16 9.40
C ALA A 3 -5.09 -6.03 9.72
N ARG A 4 -5.39 -7.02 8.88
CA ARG A 4 -6.46 -8.01 9.13
C ARG A 4 -6.28 -8.78 10.43
N GLN A 5 -5.07 -9.28 10.69
CA GLN A 5 -4.78 -10.02 11.93
C GLN A 5 -4.87 -9.11 13.15
N MET A 6 -4.33 -7.88 13.02
CA MET A 6 -4.35 -6.88 14.09
C MET A 6 -5.77 -6.45 14.46
N LEU A 7 -6.65 -6.31 13.47
CA LEU A 7 -8.03 -5.87 13.65
C LEU A 7 -9.04 -7.03 13.74
N ALA A 8 -8.57 -8.29 13.75
CA ALA A 8 -9.40 -9.51 13.80
C ALA A 8 -10.47 -9.55 12.69
N LEU A 9 -10.08 -9.26 11.45
CA LEU A 9 -10.97 -9.22 10.30
C LEU A 9 -10.96 -10.54 9.53
N ASP A 10 -12.15 -10.98 9.09
CA ASP A 10 -12.32 -12.16 8.25
C ASP A 10 -12.08 -11.89 6.76
N SER A 11 -12.12 -10.61 6.34
CA SER A 11 -11.91 -10.17 4.96
C SER A 11 -11.02 -8.93 4.88
N PRO A 12 -10.40 -8.63 3.73
CA PRO A 12 -9.77 -7.34 3.50
C PRO A 12 -10.78 -6.19 3.62
N PHE A 13 -10.28 -4.99 3.77
CA PHE A 13 -11.05 -3.74 3.66
C PHE A 13 -10.30 -2.78 2.72
N SER A 14 -10.97 -1.75 2.24
CA SER A 14 -10.37 -0.75 1.36
C SER A 14 -10.58 0.66 1.90
N GLY A 15 -9.62 1.54 1.63
CA GLY A 15 -9.70 2.99 1.80
C GLY A 15 -9.60 3.71 0.46
N ARG A 16 -9.59 5.03 0.51
CA ARG A 16 -9.39 5.91 -0.65
C ARG A 16 -8.09 6.70 -0.50
N CYS A 17 -7.22 6.64 -1.51
CA CYS A 17 -6.11 7.58 -1.64
C CYS A 17 -6.60 8.79 -2.42
N PHE A 18 -6.59 9.97 -1.81
CA PHE A 18 -7.01 11.20 -2.47
C PHE A 18 -5.84 11.84 -3.20
N GLU A 19 -6.10 12.54 -4.31
CA GLU A 19 -5.06 13.13 -5.16
C GLU A 19 -4.06 14.01 -4.37
N GLY A 20 -4.54 14.77 -3.39
CA GLY A 20 -3.68 15.60 -2.51
C GLY A 20 -2.86 14.82 -1.48
N GLU A 21 -3.07 13.51 -1.37
CA GLU A 21 -2.39 12.61 -0.43
C GLU A 21 -1.45 11.63 -1.16
N ILE A 22 -1.15 11.88 -2.44
CA ILE A 22 -0.23 11.08 -3.25
C ILE A 22 0.92 11.95 -3.71
N SER A 23 2.14 11.47 -3.55
CA SER A 23 3.35 12.13 -4.06
C SER A 23 4.27 11.13 -4.74
N THR A 24 5.24 11.66 -5.51
CA THR A 24 6.28 10.83 -6.14
C THR A 24 7.59 10.91 -5.36
N SER A 25 8.30 9.79 -5.32
CA SER A 25 9.62 9.67 -4.71
C SER A 25 10.69 10.44 -5.53
N PRO A 26 11.65 11.13 -4.89
CA PRO A 26 11.74 11.36 -3.44
C PRO A 26 10.70 12.35 -2.95
N SER A 27 10.18 12.13 -1.75
CA SER A 27 9.16 12.99 -1.12
C SER A 27 9.51 13.31 0.32
N SER A 28 8.78 14.25 0.91
CA SER A 28 8.90 14.58 2.33
C SER A 28 7.53 14.75 2.98
N ILE A 29 7.45 14.44 4.26
CA ILE A 29 6.28 14.71 5.09
C ILE A 29 6.69 15.40 6.39
N ASP A 30 5.91 16.38 6.80
CA ASP A 30 6.12 17.11 8.05
C ASP A 30 5.51 16.35 9.23
N ALA A 31 6.37 15.85 10.12
CA ALA A 31 5.98 15.11 11.32
C ALA A 31 5.05 15.91 12.23
N SER A 32 5.17 17.25 12.26
CA SER A 32 4.34 18.10 13.12
C SER A 32 2.85 18.07 12.74
N THR A 33 2.53 17.62 11.53
CA THR A 33 1.16 17.47 11.02
C THR A 33 0.53 16.13 11.35
N LEU A 34 1.28 15.22 11.99
CA LEU A 34 0.89 13.84 12.23
C LEU A 34 0.84 13.52 13.72
N HIS A 35 -0.07 12.63 14.10
CA HIS A 35 -0.17 12.07 15.46
C HIS A 35 0.62 10.77 15.63
N MET A 36 0.79 10.04 14.54
CA MET A 36 1.68 8.88 14.43
C MET A 36 2.28 8.83 13.03
N ILE A 37 3.43 8.21 12.88
CA ILE A 37 4.14 8.11 11.61
C ILE A 37 4.42 6.63 11.35
N GLY A 38 3.36 5.89 11.03
CA GLY A 38 3.48 4.50 10.64
C GLY A 38 3.93 4.39 9.19
N ILE A 39 4.94 3.58 8.91
CA ILE A 39 5.52 3.39 7.58
C ILE A 39 5.29 1.97 7.14
N GLU A 40 4.65 1.83 5.99
CA GLU A 40 4.31 0.56 5.37
C GLU A 40 4.90 0.47 3.96
N PRO A 41 5.97 -0.31 3.76
CA PRO A 41 6.44 -0.64 2.40
C PRO A 41 5.45 -1.54 1.68
N GLU A 42 5.04 -1.12 0.47
CA GLU A 42 4.03 -1.78 -0.35
C GLU A 42 4.42 -1.89 -1.82
N ILE A 43 3.75 -2.75 -2.56
CA ILE A 43 3.69 -2.69 -4.01
C ILE A 43 2.41 -1.97 -4.38
N ALA A 44 2.50 -0.95 -5.22
CA ALA A 44 1.35 -0.36 -5.89
C ALA A 44 1.28 -0.86 -7.33
N VAL A 45 0.07 -0.95 -7.87
CA VAL A 45 -0.17 -1.29 -9.28
C VAL A 45 -1.00 -0.20 -9.94
N ARG A 46 -0.76 0.04 -11.23
CA ARG A 46 -1.64 0.88 -12.05
C ARG A 46 -2.50 0.01 -12.94
N ILE A 47 -3.79 0.27 -12.92
CA ILE A 47 -4.76 -0.43 -13.76
C ILE A 47 -4.64 0.09 -15.20
N GLY A 48 -4.42 -0.80 -16.15
CA GLY A 48 -4.29 -0.48 -17.56
C GLY A 48 -5.57 -0.68 -18.36
N LYS A 49 -6.50 -1.51 -17.85
CA LYS A 49 -7.81 -1.80 -18.46
C LYS A 49 -8.86 -1.96 -17.37
N ASP A 50 -10.06 -1.47 -17.62
CA ASP A 50 -11.18 -1.55 -16.66
C ASP A 50 -11.45 -2.98 -16.18
N LEU A 51 -11.67 -3.12 -14.90
CA LEU A 51 -12.12 -4.34 -14.22
C LEU A 51 -13.63 -4.21 -13.91
N ALA A 52 -14.43 -4.19 -14.98
CA ALA A 52 -15.87 -3.97 -14.91
C ALA A 52 -16.63 -5.20 -14.36
N PRO A 53 -17.92 -5.05 -13.93
CA PRO A 53 -18.70 -6.12 -13.33
C PRO A 53 -19.23 -7.13 -14.37
N SER A 54 -18.32 -7.63 -15.23
CA SER A 54 -18.64 -8.61 -16.28
C SER A 54 -18.47 -10.06 -15.85
N LYS A 55 -17.72 -10.28 -14.79
CA LYS A 55 -17.41 -11.60 -14.21
C LYS A 55 -16.91 -11.44 -12.77
N ASP A 56 -16.78 -12.57 -12.08
CA ASP A 56 -16.04 -12.67 -10.82
C ASP A 56 -14.54 -12.75 -11.13
N TRP A 57 -13.80 -11.70 -10.80
CA TRP A 57 -12.38 -11.55 -11.11
C TRP A 57 -11.54 -12.48 -10.25
N GLN A 58 -10.69 -13.27 -10.89
CA GLN A 58 -9.69 -14.11 -10.22
C GLN A 58 -8.30 -13.50 -10.31
N THR A 59 -7.39 -13.91 -9.43
CA THR A 59 -6.01 -13.43 -9.39
C THR A 59 -5.31 -13.49 -10.75
N ALA A 60 -5.49 -14.58 -11.49
CA ALA A 60 -4.89 -14.73 -12.82
C ALA A 60 -5.49 -13.78 -13.87
N ASP A 61 -6.76 -13.41 -13.71
CA ASP A 61 -7.45 -12.53 -14.68
C ASP A 61 -7.00 -11.08 -14.62
N VAL A 62 -6.66 -10.58 -13.41
CA VAL A 62 -6.34 -9.16 -13.21
C VAL A 62 -4.94 -8.79 -13.73
N ILE A 63 -4.05 -9.77 -13.87
CA ILE A 63 -2.66 -9.56 -14.32
C ILE A 63 -2.63 -8.86 -15.69
N ASP A 64 -3.47 -9.27 -16.64
CA ASP A 64 -3.55 -8.68 -17.98
C ASP A 64 -4.21 -7.29 -18.01
N HIS A 65 -4.73 -6.84 -16.86
CA HIS A 65 -5.34 -5.53 -16.66
C HIS A 65 -4.44 -4.54 -15.93
N ILE A 66 -3.22 -4.93 -15.55
CA ILE A 66 -2.23 -4.08 -14.89
C ILE A 66 -1.17 -3.67 -15.92
N ASP A 67 -0.92 -2.38 -16.07
CA ASP A 67 0.07 -1.87 -17.01
C ASP A 67 1.41 -1.48 -16.36
N ALA A 68 1.42 -1.23 -15.04
CA ALA A 68 2.64 -0.92 -14.31
C ALA A 68 2.58 -1.38 -12.85
N VAL A 69 3.75 -1.69 -12.32
CA VAL A 69 3.96 -1.91 -10.89
C VAL A 69 4.93 -0.85 -10.36
N MET A 70 4.73 -0.40 -9.12
CA MET A 70 5.50 0.67 -8.50
C MET A 70 5.92 0.27 -7.09
N PRO A 71 7.13 0.63 -6.64
CA PRO A 71 7.44 0.58 -5.22
C PRO A 71 6.67 1.69 -4.53
N ALA A 72 6.15 1.45 -3.34
CA ALA A 72 5.38 2.43 -2.61
C ALA A 72 5.73 2.42 -1.12
N ILE A 73 5.57 3.58 -0.47
CA ILE A 73 5.48 3.69 0.98
C ILE A 73 4.11 4.30 1.28
N GLU A 74 3.28 3.58 2.02
CA GLU A 74 2.11 4.16 2.66
C GLU A 74 2.51 4.72 4.03
N ILE A 75 2.07 5.94 4.30
CA ILE A 75 2.15 6.56 5.61
C ILE A 75 0.80 6.39 6.25
N VAL A 76 0.76 5.68 7.37
CA VAL A 76 -0.46 5.43 8.11
C VAL A 76 -0.51 6.28 9.36
N GLU A 77 -1.70 6.83 9.61
CA GLU A 77 -2.00 7.67 10.77
C GLU A 77 -3.43 7.42 11.20
N SER A 78 -3.65 7.07 12.46
CA SER A 78 -5.00 7.00 13.01
C SER A 78 -5.40 8.32 13.65
N ARG A 79 -6.64 8.76 13.36
CA ARG A 79 -7.30 9.88 14.04
C ARG A 79 -7.82 9.46 15.42
N PHE A 80 -7.70 8.18 15.77
CA PHE A 80 -8.09 7.63 17.06
C PHE A 80 -6.86 7.40 17.96
N SER A 81 -6.82 8.07 19.12
CA SER A 81 -5.75 7.91 20.11
C SER A 81 -5.69 6.50 20.72
N THR A 82 -6.70 5.67 20.47
CA THR A 82 -6.79 4.29 20.94
C THR A 82 -6.31 3.27 19.91
N TRP A 83 -5.69 3.70 18.83
CA TRP A 83 -5.08 2.78 17.85
C TRP A 83 -4.13 1.78 18.52
N PRO A 84 -4.16 0.50 18.15
CA PRO A 84 -5.09 -0.19 17.24
C PRO A 84 -6.36 -0.73 17.94
N LEU A 85 -6.63 -0.35 19.18
CA LEU A 85 -7.69 -0.92 20.03
C LEU A 85 -9.10 -0.39 19.73
N MET A 86 -9.26 0.59 18.83
CA MET A 86 -10.55 1.18 18.51
C MET A 86 -11.51 0.24 17.74
N GLY A 87 -11.03 -0.93 17.33
CA GLY A 87 -11.79 -1.91 16.57
C GLY A 87 -11.90 -1.60 15.08
N PHE A 88 -12.23 -2.63 14.29
CA PHE A 88 -12.14 -2.58 12.83
C PHE A 88 -13.10 -1.57 12.17
N LEU A 89 -14.33 -1.40 12.70
CA LEU A 89 -15.27 -0.43 12.13
C LEU A 89 -14.75 1.00 12.23
N SER A 90 -14.05 1.32 13.31
CA SER A 90 -13.39 2.60 13.48
C SER A 90 -12.21 2.76 12.50
N ALA A 91 -11.43 1.71 12.28
CA ALA A 91 -10.34 1.73 11.31
C ALA A 91 -10.86 1.93 9.88
N ILE A 92 -11.97 1.28 9.49
CA ILE A 92 -12.63 1.49 8.19
C ILE A 92 -13.17 2.92 8.08
N ALA A 93 -13.83 3.44 9.13
CA ALA A 93 -14.33 4.81 9.17
C ALA A 93 -13.19 5.86 9.12
N ASP A 94 -12.01 5.48 9.61
CA ASP A 94 -10.76 6.25 9.54
C ASP A 94 -10.01 6.07 8.20
N ASN A 95 -10.74 5.71 7.16
CA ASN A 95 -10.20 5.47 5.81
C ASN A 95 -9.07 4.42 5.77
N GLY A 96 -9.15 3.39 6.60
CA GLY A 96 -8.11 2.37 6.72
C GLY A 96 -6.82 2.89 7.38
N VAL A 97 -6.89 3.97 8.14
CA VAL A 97 -5.77 4.73 8.73
C VAL A 97 -4.82 5.32 7.69
N HIS A 98 -5.27 5.41 6.43
CA HIS A 98 -4.50 6.04 5.36
C HIS A 98 -4.24 7.53 5.64
N ARG A 99 -3.03 7.98 5.39
CA ARG A 99 -2.64 9.39 5.48
C ARG A 99 -1.98 9.91 4.22
N HIS A 100 -1.03 9.18 3.65
CA HIS A 100 -0.31 9.60 2.46
C HIS A 100 0.34 8.41 1.75
N LEU A 101 0.44 8.49 0.42
CA LEU A 101 1.09 7.48 -0.42
C LEU A 101 2.25 8.09 -1.19
N VAL A 102 3.44 7.53 -1.04
CA VAL A 102 4.62 7.91 -1.83
C VAL A 102 4.88 6.81 -2.86
N LEU A 103 4.84 7.17 -4.13
CA LEU A 103 5.07 6.25 -5.25
C LEU A 103 6.47 6.43 -5.83
N GLY A 104 7.17 5.33 -6.06
CA GLY A 104 8.37 5.33 -6.88
C GLY A 104 8.04 5.26 -8.38
N GLU A 105 9.09 5.11 -9.19
CA GLU A 105 8.96 5.07 -10.65
C GLU A 105 8.16 3.83 -11.11
N PRO A 106 7.20 3.99 -12.04
CA PRO A 106 6.45 2.88 -12.58
C PRO A 106 7.30 2.00 -13.49
N VAL A 107 7.24 0.70 -13.27
CA VAL A 107 7.88 -0.33 -14.09
C VAL A 107 6.83 -1.02 -14.94
N GLN A 108 6.99 -0.96 -16.27
CA GLN A 108 6.09 -1.60 -17.25
C GLN A 108 6.58 -2.96 -17.72
N ASP A 109 7.91 -3.18 -17.71
CA ASP A 109 8.53 -4.47 -18.06
C ASP A 109 8.67 -5.32 -16.80
N TRP A 110 7.59 -6.02 -16.44
CA TRP A 110 7.51 -6.86 -15.25
C TRP A 110 6.86 -8.22 -15.58
N SER A 111 7.02 -9.18 -14.70
CA SER A 111 6.29 -10.45 -14.77
C SER A 111 5.62 -10.76 -13.43
N ALA A 112 4.47 -11.42 -13.47
CA ALA A 112 3.71 -11.77 -12.27
C ALA A 112 4.58 -12.54 -11.26
N GLY A 113 5.31 -13.54 -11.72
CA GLY A 113 6.19 -14.32 -10.85
C GLY A 113 7.37 -13.52 -10.26
N ALA A 114 7.82 -12.43 -10.90
CA ALA A 114 8.83 -11.55 -10.32
C ALA A 114 8.22 -10.69 -9.21
N VAL A 115 7.02 -10.13 -9.45
CA VAL A 115 6.28 -9.35 -8.46
C VAL A 115 5.94 -10.17 -7.22
N GLU A 116 5.43 -11.39 -7.40
CA GLU A 116 5.07 -12.29 -6.29
C GLU A 116 6.27 -12.72 -5.42
N ARG A 117 7.48 -12.72 -5.99
CA ARG A 117 8.73 -13.02 -5.27
C ARG A 117 9.47 -11.79 -4.78
N THR A 118 8.89 -10.60 -4.92
CA THR A 118 9.52 -9.36 -4.47
C THR A 118 9.85 -9.42 -2.98
N GLN A 119 11.06 -9.00 -2.68
CA GLN A 119 11.54 -8.72 -1.33
C GLN A 119 11.71 -7.22 -1.16
N VAL A 120 11.51 -6.73 0.04
CA VAL A 120 11.72 -5.34 0.40
C VAL A 120 12.58 -5.24 1.66
N THR A 121 13.50 -4.29 1.67
CA THR A 121 14.25 -3.85 2.85
C THR A 121 13.94 -2.38 3.06
N LEU A 122 13.44 -2.03 4.23
CA LEU A 122 13.27 -0.64 4.68
C LEU A 122 14.47 -0.26 5.56
N THR A 123 15.08 0.85 5.22
CA THR A 123 16.12 1.46 6.07
C THR A 123 15.66 2.80 6.60
N ALA A 124 16.05 3.12 7.84
CA ALA A 124 15.94 4.44 8.44
C ALA A 124 17.35 4.96 8.74
N ASN A 125 17.72 6.12 8.19
CA ASN A 125 19.06 6.70 8.28
C ASN A 125 20.18 5.72 7.90
N GLY A 126 19.92 4.85 6.92
CA GLY A 126 20.87 3.85 6.41
C GLY A 126 20.92 2.54 7.21
N GLU A 127 20.22 2.43 8.33
CA GLU A 127 20.13 1.18 9.12
C GLU A 127 18.87 0.39 8.73
N THR A 128 18.98 -0.92 8.52
CA THR A 128 17.83 -1.78 8.23
C THR A 128 16.91 -1.87 9.44
N VAL A 129 15.65 -1.48 9.26
CA VAL A 129 14.63 -1.48 10.31
C VAL A 129 13.54 -2.51 10.07
N ARG A 130 13.23 -2.83 8.80
CA ARG A 130 12.23 -3.85 8.43
C ARG A 130 12.68 -4.59 7.17
N GLU A 131 12.26 -5.84 7.09
CA GLU A 131 12.37 -6.67 5.88
C GLU A 131 11.06 -7.40 5.65
N GLY A 132 10.72 -7.63 4.39
CA GLY A 132 9.48 -8.31 4.04
C GLY A 132 9.47 -8.87 2.62
N VAL A 133 8.39 -9.54 2.29
CA VAL A 133 8.19 -10.19 1.01
C VAL A 133 6.76 -9.98 0.52
N ALA A 134 6.54 -9.98 -0.79
CA ALA A 134 5.21 -9.85 -1.38
C ALA A 134 4.22 -10.93 -0.90
N ALA A 135 4.72 -12.11 -0.53
CA ALA A 135 3.90 -13.19 0.02
C ALA A 135 3.31 -12.88 1.42
N ASN A 136 3.78 -11.85 2.11
CA ASN A 136 3.17 -11.38 3.37
C ASN A 136 1.85 -10.64 3.14
N VAL A 137 1.63 -10.13 1.92
CA VAL A 137 0.35 -9.55 1.50
C VAL A 137 -0.68 -10.66 1.40
N ASP A 138 -1.81 -10.50 2.06
CA ASP A 138 -2.84 -11.53 2.14
C ASP A 138 -3.50 -11.79 0.77
N GLY A 139 -3.31 -12.98 0.23
CA GLY A 139 -3.68 -13.34 -1.14
C GLY A 139 -2.68 -12.87 -2.21
N GLY A 140 -1.59 -12.22 -1.81
CA GLY A 140 -0.60 -11.62 -2.70
C GLY A 140 -1.08 -10.34 -3.38
N PRO A 141 -0.18 -9.54 -3.99
CA PRO A 141 -0.55 -8.26 -4.60
C PRO A 141 -1.71 -8.37 -5.61
N PHE A 142 -1.70 -9.37 -6.47
CA PHE A 142 -2.74 -9.55 -7.50
C PHE A 142 -4.05 -10.10 -6.92
N GLY A 143 -4.00 -10.87 -5.83
CA GLY A 143 -5.19 -11.32 -5.11
C GLY A 143 -5.95 -10.15 -4.48
N VAL A 144 -5.23 -9.16 -3.95
CA VAL A 144 -5.81 -7.91 -3.44
C VAL A 144 -6.52 -7.14 -4.55
N VAL A 145 -5.91 -7.02 -5.74
CA VAL A 145 -6.55 -6.35 -6.89
C VAL A 145 -7.82 -7.07 -7.32
N ALA A 146 -7.81 -8.41 -7.39
CA ALA A 146 -8.98 -9.20 -7.72
C ALA A 146 -10.10 -9.01 -6.68
N TRP A 147 -9.74 -9.08 -5.40
CA TRP A 147 -10.69 -8.81 -4.32
C TRP A 147 -11.30 -7.41 -4.42
N LEU A 148 -10.47 -6.37 -4.62
CA LEU A 148 -10.93 -4.99 -4.72
C LEU A 148 -11.87 -4.79 -5.92
N ALA A 149 -11.53 -5.36 -7.08
CA ALA A 149 -12.37 -5.29 -8.27
C ALA A 149 -13.76 -5.89 -8.00
N ASN A 150 -13.82 -7.07 -7.41
CA ASN A 150 -15.08 -7.72 -7.06
C ASN A 150 -15.86 -6.94 -6.00
N HIS A 151 -15.16 -6.42 -5.00
CA HIS A 151 -15.76 -5.59 -3.94
C HIS A 151 -16.40 -4.33 -4.52
N LEU A 152 -15.69 -3.59 -5.38
CA LEU A 152 -16.20 -2.39 -6.05
C LEU A 152 -17.36 -2.71 -6.99
N ASN A 153 -17.26 -3.80 -7.76
CA ASN A 153 -18.31 -4.25 -8.65
C ASN A 153 -19.60 -4.60 -7.89
N ALA A 154 -19.51 -5.23 -6.72
CA ALA A 154 -20.66 -5.48 -5.85
C ALA A 154 -21.32 -4.19 -5.34
N MET A 155 -20.57 -3.10 -5.26
CA MET A 155 -21.10 -1.77 -4.93
C MET A 155 -21.54 -0.95 -6.17
N GLY A 156 -21.53 -1.54 -7.36
CA GLY A 156 -21.90 -0.88 -8.60
C GLY A 156 -20.85 0.07 -9.16
N THR A 157 -19.59 -0.09 -8.74
CA THR A 157 -18.45 0.74 -9.19
C THR A 157 -17.41 -0.13 -9.90
N THR A 158 -16.78 0.39 -10.92
CA THR A 158 -15.69 -0.27 -11.66
C THR A 158 -14.33 0.20 -11.12
N LEU A 159 -13.38 -0.70 -10.98
CA LEU A 159 -11.97 -0.33 -10.85
C LEU A 159 -11.44 -0.02 -12.24
N ALA A 160 -11.22 1.27 -12.52
CA ALA A 160 -11.04 1.79 -13.86
C ALA A 160 -9.56 1.89 -14.28
N ALA A 161 -9.32 1.89 -15.58
CA ALA A 161 -8.01 2.16 -16.15
C ALA A 161 -7.48 3.53 -15.69
N GLY A 162 -6.19 3.58 -15.34
CA GLY A 162 -5.50 4.73 -14.77
C GLY A 162 -5.53 4.81 -13.25
N GLU A 163 -6.43 4.08 -12.56
CA GLU A 163 -6.45 4.04 -11.10
C GLU A 163 -5.23 3.29 -10.55
N ILE A 164 -4.77 3.74 -9.37
CA ILE A 164 -3.66 3.14 -8.63
C ILE A 164 -4.23 2.40 -7.43
N VAL A 165 -3.75 1.18 -7.22
CA VAL A 165 -4.09 0.35 -6.06
C VAL A 165 -2.81 0.07 -5.29
N THR A 166 -2.75 0.47 -4.02
CA THR A 166 -1.75 -0.04 -3.06
C THR A 166 -2.25 -1.36 -2.48
N THR A 167 -1.37 -2.35 -2.36
CA THR A 167 -1.80 -3.74 -2.21
C THR A 167 -1.69 -4.27 -0.79
N GLY A 168 -1.25 -3.46 0.15
CA GLY A 168 -1.09 -3.85 1.54
C GLY A 168 0.37 -4.06 1.93
N VAL A 169 0.63 -3.91 3.22
CA VAL A 169 1.96 -3.91 3.80
C VAL A 169 2.69 -5.24 3.61
N MET A 170 3.95 -5.14 3.19
CA MET A 170 4.83 -6.31 2.99
C MET A 170 5.66 -6.66 4.23
N THR A 171 5.72 -5.76 5.23
CA THR A 171 6.49 -5.90 6.47
C THR A 171 5.56 -5.77 7.69
N ASP A 172 6.11 -5.70 8.89
CA ASP A 172 5.41 -5.06 10.01
C ASP A 172 5.53 -3.53 9.88
N ILE A 173 4.55 -2.79 10.40
CA ILE A 173 4.58 -1.32 10.46
C ILE A 173 5.86 -0.86 11.16
N TYR A 174 6.51 0.14 10.63
CA TYR A 174 7.62 0.81 11.28
C TYR A 174 7.16 2.17 11.82
N ASP A 175 7.25 2.36 13.12
CA ASP A 175 6.97 3.65 13.76
C ASP A 175 8.20 4.55 13.56
N SER A 176 8.11 5.50 12.63
CA SER A 176 9.18 6.43 12.30
C SER A 176 9.22 7.60 13.28
N ALA A 177 10.41 8.18 13.43
CA ALA A 177 10.65 9.40 14.17
C ALA A 177 10.84 10.60 13.22
N PRO A 178 10.68 11.85 13.71
CA PRO A 178 11.10 13.04 12.97
C PRO A 178 12.59 12.98 12.59
N ASP A 179 12.93 13.60 11.45
CA ASP A 179 14.28 13.70 10.89
C ASP A 179 14.89 12.38 10.42
N GLU A 180 14.06 11.38 10.13
CA GLU A 180 14.50 10.14 9.50
C GLU A 180 14.43 10.19 7.97
N GLU A 181 15.50 9.75 7.32
CA GLU A 181 15.53 9.40 5.90
C GLU A 181 15.14 7.92 5.75
N LEU A 182 14.02 7.67 5.10
CA LEU A 182 13.49 6.34 4.87
C LEU A 182 13.72 5.91 3.43
N VAL A 183 14.27 4.72 3.24
CA VAL A 183 14.48 4.13 1.92
C VAL A 183 13.93 2.71 1.91
N ALA A 184 12.91 2.47 1.10
CA ALA A 184 12.41 1.12 0.83
C ALA A 184 12.99 0.64 -0.50
N GLN A 185 13.83 -0.39 -0.44
CA GLN A 185 14.49 -1.02 -1.59
C GLN A 185 13.82 -2.34 -1.88
N TYR A 186 13.28 -2.47 -3.10
CA TYR A 186 12.60 -3.68 -3.58
C TYR A 186 13.47 -4.42 -4.59
N THR A 187 13.40 -5.74 -4.61
CA THR A 187 14.02 -6.52 -5.70
C THR A 187 13.35 -6.24 -7.05
N LEU A 188 12.03 -5.97 -7.02
CA LEU A 188 11.21 -5.36 -8.06
C LEU A 188 10.00 -4.72 -7.32
N PRO A 189 9.52 -3.51 -7.65
CA PRO A 189 9.79 -2.69 -8.84
C PRO A 189 10.89 -1.63 -8.67
N GLY A 190 11.66 -1.59 -7.59
CA GLY A 190 12.76 -0.66 -7.48
C GLY A 190 12.89 0.01 -6.12
N ILE A 191 12.92 1.34 -6.05
CA ILE A 191 13.22 2.09 -4.82
C ILE A 191 12.23 3.23 -4.63
N VAL A 192 11.86 3.48 -3.37
CA VAL A 192 11.12 4.69 -2.95
C VAL A 192 11.80 5.31 -1.73
N LYS A 193 11.84 6.64 -1.70
CA LYS A 193 12.49 7.44 -0.66
C LYS A 193 11.52 8.45 -0.07
N LEU A 194 11.55 8.56 1.24
CA LEU A 194 10.75 9.51 2.02
C LEU A 194 11.63 10.16 3.09
N GLN A 195 11.56 11.48 3.20
CA GLN A 195 12.13 12.23 4.32
C GLN A 195 11.02 12.60 5.29
N VAL A 196 11.12 12.17 6.54
CA VAL A 196 10.29 12.68 7.63
C VAL A 196 10.98 13.91 8.18
N THR A 197 10.33 15.07 8.13
CA THR A 197 10.94 16.33 8.62
C THR A 197 10.32 16.74 9.94
N SER A 198 11.13 17.33 10.84
CA SER A 198 10.63 18.19 11.90
C SER A 198 10.53 19.61 11.33
N SER A 199 9.38 20.24 11.35
CA SER A 199 9.17 21.62 10.90
C SER A 199 10.13 22.64 11.51
#